data_2351e273535ea64df010e6ca527c083b
#
_entry.id   2351e273535ea64df010e6ca527c083b
#
_cell.length_a   1.000
_cell.length_b   1.000
_cell.length_c   1.000
_cell.angle_alpha   90.00
_cell.angle_beta   90.00
_cell.angle_gamma   90.00
#
_symmetry.space_group_name_H-M   'P 1'
#
loop_
_entity.id
_entity.type
_entity.pdbx_description
1 polymer ?
#
loop_
_entity_poly.entity_id
_entity_poly.type
_entity_poly.pdbx_seq_one_letter_code
_entity_poly.pdbx_strand_id
1 'polypeptide(L)'
;MTSEFAARYTNTVLYDDAGQKHLGDFLIHDNGSWSVSNGDEDVRQVIDGSAKLLTRSLQNWHTHLAMQLNARDFSDGFTLNKWLNEAIFPTESRLNTEYVRVGTAAAACELIATGCSFAADMYFYPAITGNVLNDAGIRGLIGGPVSDFALPSHPDAKSALDELDNLLNKQQAEDRIQYAIATHSVYLCSEETLVRAAELAEQRNGRLHIHVSETRKEVADCYEKTGKYPVEYLDSIDFFKPGTICAHASWVKKNEIRLLKHHDATVVHCPSSNMKLACGGTLSLPAYTAAGVDVRIGTDGAASSGNGLNILAEARTAALVQRHDHWDATLLPAKDAFQMITKGSKDWVAWDLDDFRMFPRGRSNNRHLANLVFNGARCVDMWVDGNAVRLDGVTKTLDEKLALEELNSSVESYYDGIE
;
A
#
# COMPACT_ATOMS: atom_id res chain seq x y z
N MET A 1 9.45 33.72 12.50
CA MET A 1 9.24 32.39 13.14
C MET A 1 8.20 31.69 12.28
N THR A 2 8.53 30.52 11.73
CA THR A 2 7.52 29.72 11.02
C THR A 2 6.60 29.11 12.03
N SER A 3 5.28 29.25 11.84
CA SER A 3 4.27 28.62 12.70
C SER A 3 4.50 27.09 12.75
N GLU A 4 4.40 26.48 13.93
CA GLU A 4 4.44 25.01 14.12
C GLU A 4 3.10 24.33 13.78
N PHE A 5 2.10 25.11 13.37
CA PHE A 5 0.79 24.61 13.00
C PHE A 5 0.57 24.73 11.48
N ALA A 6 0.37 23.61 10.83
CA ALA A 6 0.09 23.53 9.41
C ALA A 6 -1.25 24.18 9.06
N ALA A 7 -2.31 23.80 9.79
CA ALA A 7 -3.64 24.27 9.53
C ALA A 7 -4.51 24.31 10.81
N ARG A 8 -5.50 25.21 10.82
CA ARG A 8 -6.65 25.16 11.71
C ARG A 8 -7.90 24.88 10.90
N TYR A 9 -8.59 23.80 11.22
CA TYR A 9 -9.92 23.49 10.71
C TYR A 9 -10.96 23.97 11.69
N THR A 10 -11.87 24.83 11.27
CA THR A 10 -12.95 25.35 12.11
C THR A 10 -14.23 24.58 11.90
N ASN A 11 -14.99 24.35 12.97
CA ASN A 11 -16.31 23.74 12.93
C ASN A 11 -16.35 22.36 12.21
N THR A 12 -15.35 21.51 12.45
CA THR A 12 -15.18 20.26 11.72
C THR A 12 -15.46 19.00 12.57
N VAL A 13 -15.56 17.86 11.89
CA VAL A 13 -15.60 16.52 12.48
C VAL A 13 -14.21 15.91 12.36
N LEU A 14 -13.66 15.39 13.45
CA LEU A 14 -12.39 14.66 13.47
C LEU A 14 -12.59 13.27 14.07
N TYR A 15 -11.97 12.26 13.45
CA TYR A 15 -11.77 10.94 14.08
C TYR A 15 -10.29 10.76 14.45
N ASP A 16 -10.07 10.49 15.73
CA ASP A 16 -8.73 10.23 16.27
C ASP A 16 -8.23 8.81 15.96
N ASP A 17 -7.01 8.50 16.43
CA ASP A 17 -6.35 7.21 16.19
C ASP A 17 -7.11 6.01 16.83
N ALA A 18 -7.91 6.27 17.88
CA ALA A 18 -8.79 5.28 18.49
C ALA A 18 -10.14 5.15 17.75
N GLY A 19 -10.36 5.96 16.71
CA GLY A 19 -11.62 6.05 15.98
C GLY A 19 -12.74 6.68 16.82
N GLN A 20 -12.39 7.56 17.76
CA GLN A 20 -13.36 8.39 18.50
C GLN A 20 -13.65 9.67 17.72
N LYS A 21 -14.91 10.06 17.71
CA LYS A 21 -15.40 11.24 17.01
C LYS A 21 -15.31 12.47 17.92
N HIS A 22 -14.72 13.53 17.38
CA HIS A 22 -14.63 14.85 17.98
C HIS A 22 -15.35 15.88 17.08
N LEU A 23 -15.88 16.95 17.68
CA LEU A 23 -16.53 18.07 16.99
C LEU A 23 -15.95 19.37 17.52
N GLY A 24 -15.53 20.27 16.65
CA GLY A 24 -14.97 21.56 17.06
C GLY A 24 -13.94 22.11 16.08
N ASP A 25 -13.07 22.95 16.63
CA ASP A 25 -11.94 23.53 15.92
C ASP A 25 -10.68 22.77 16.28
N PHE A 26 -9.91 22.35 15.27
CA PHE A 26 -8.72 21.51 15.45
C PHE A 26 -7.51 22.07 14.72
N LEU A 27 -6.34 21.93 15.37
CA LEU A 27 -5.04 22.23 14.80
C LEU A 27 -4.40 20.95 14.27
N ILE A 28 -3.84 21.03 13.09
CA ILE A 28 -2.93 20.03 12.53
C ILE A 28 -1.51 20.58 12.65
N HIS A 29 -0.65 19.84 13.35
CA HIS A 29 0.72 20.23 13.61
C HIS A 29 1.66 19.68 12.52
N ASP A 30 2.82 20.30 12.36
CA ASP A 30 3.83 19.89 11.38
C ASP A 30 4.36 18.47 11.61
N ASN A 31 4.40 18.04 12.87
CA ASN A 31 4.80 16.67 13.24
C ASN A 31 3.68 15.62 13.06
N GLY A 32 2.53 16.00 12.51
CA GLY A 32 1.36 15.14 12.32
C GLY A 32 0.51 14.93 13.57
N SER A 33 0.83 15.54 14.72
CA SER A 33 -0.08 15.54 15.87
C SER A 33 -1.26 16.47 15.63
N TRP A 34 -2.27 16.41 16.49
CA TRP A 34 -3.42 17.32 16.47
C TRP A 34 -3.76 17.81 17.89
N SER A 35 -4.44 18.95 17.97
CA SER A 35 -4.97 19.47 19.22
C SER A 35 -6.25 20.26 18.97
N VAL A 36 -7.00 20.54 20.05
CA VAL A 36 -8.15 21.43 20.01
C VAL A 36 -7.61 22.86 19.89
N SER A 37 -8.21 23.65 19.00
CA SER A 37 -7.88 25.08 18.84
C SER A 37 -8.67 25.95 19.80
N ASN A 38 -8.01 27.00 20.32
CA ASN A 38 -8.64 28.07 21.08
C ASN A 38 -9.02 29.31 20.21
N GLY A 39 -8.61 29.29 18.94
CA GLY A 39 -8.89 30.33 17.96
C GLY A 39 -7.83 31.43 17.80
N ASP A 40 -6.86 31.51 18.72
CA ASP A 40 -5.84 32.58 18.74
C ASP A 40 -4.46 32.13 18.24
N GLU A 41 -4.30 30.84 17.83
CA GLU A 41 -3.03 30.30 17.40
C GLU A 41 -2.59 30.88 16.05
N ASP A 42 -1.30 31.17 15.93
CA ASP A 42 -0.67 31.51 14.65
C ASP A 42 -0.56 30.24 13.80
N VAL A 43 -1.28 30.19 12.70
CA VAL A 43 -1.37 29.02 11.79
C VAL A 43 -1.09 29.45 10.36
N ARG A 44 -0.51 28.54 9.57
CA ARG A 44 -0.25 28.83 8.16
C ARG A 44 -1.52 28.94 7.33
N GLN A 45 -2.57 28.19 7.71
CA GLN A 45 -3.86 28.22 7.02
C GLN A 45 -5.02 28.05 7.99
N VAL A 46 -6.11 28.79 7.73
CA VAL A 46 -7.42 28.59 8.38
C VAL A 46 -8.40 28.08 7.34
N ILE A 47 -9.04 26.96 7.63
CA ILE A 47 -9.91 26.23 6.70
C ILE A 47 -11.29 26.07 7.35
N ASP A 48 -12.35 26.43 6.64
CA ASP A 48 -13.71 26.08 7.05
C ASP A 48 -13.91 24.57 6.93
N GLY A 49 -14.10 23.92 8.07
CA GLY A 49 -14.30 22.49 8.19
C GLY A 49 -15.76 22.04 8.30
N SER A 50 -16.73 22.96 8.16
CA SER A 50 -18.17 22.69 8.39
C SER A 50 -18.73 21.56 7.50
N ALA A 51 -18.14 21.34 6.31
CA ALA A 51 -18.47 20.25 5.40
C ALA A 51 -17.32 19.24 5.26
N LYS A 52 -16.38 19.18 6.21
CA LYS A 52 -15.20 18.32 6.13
C LYS A 52 -15.14 17.33 7.30
N LEU A 53 -14.65 16.14 7.00
CA LEU A 53 -14.33 15.11 7.96
C LEU A 53 -12.82 14.86 7.96
N LEU A 54 -12.17 15.15 9.07
CA LEU A 54 -10.74 14.84 9.26
C LEU A 54 -10.53 13.42 9.76
N THR A 55 -9.62 12.71 9.13
CA THR A 55 -9.12 11.41 9.57
C THR A 55 -7.62 11.31 9.32
N ARG A 56 -6.97 10.29 9.90
CA ARG A 56 -5.66 9.89 9.42
C ARG A 56 -5.74 9.55 7.93
N SER A 57 -4.66 9.84 7.21
CA SER A 57 -4.53 9.45 5.81
C SER A 57 -4.43 7.93 5.66
N LEU A 58 -4.76 7.45 4.48
CA LEU A 58 -4.75 6.05 4.16
C LEU A 58 -3.33 5.56 3.83
N GLN A 59 -3.11 4.26 4.04
CA GLN A 59 -1.87 3.56 3.76
C GLN A 59 -2.14 2.32 2.91
N ASN A 60 -1.42 2.18 1.82
CA ASN A 60 -1.46 1.01 0.94
C ASN A 60 -0.18 0.17 1.16
N TRP A 61 -0.33 -1.00 1.79
CA TRP A 61 0.81 -1.77 2.28
C TRP A 61 1.38 -2.78 1.29
N HIS A 62 0.84 -2.86 0.08
CA HIS A 62 1.42 -3.64 -1.02
C HIS A 62 0.92 -3.12 -2.35
N THR A 63 1.85 -2.69 -3.19
CA THR A 63 1.59 -2.14 -4.53
C THR A 63 2.69 -2.53 -5.52
N HIS A 64 2.36 -2.34 -6.82
CA HIS A 64 3.28 -2.28 -7.95
C HIS A 64 2.95 -1.01 -8.73
N LEU A 65 3.42 0.16 -8.24
CA LEU A 65 2.92 1.47 -8.66
C LEU A 65 3.05 1.73 -10.15
N ALA A 66 4.21 1.41 -10.74
CA ALA A 66 4.43 1.66 -12.17
C ALA A 66 3.58 0.78 -13.09
N MET A 67 2.90 -0.25 -12.58
CA MET A 67 1.90 -1.03 -13.34
C MET A 67 0.69 -0.20 -13.81
N GLN A 68 0.60 1.09 -13.49
CA GLN A 68 -0.34 2.01 -14.14
C GLN A 68 -0.13 2.11 -15.66
N LEU A 69 1.07 1.79 -16.16
CA LEU A 69 1.33 1.65 -17.60
C LEU A 69 0.55 0.50 -18.24
N ASN A 70 0.26 -0.55 -17.47
CA ASN A 70 -0.51 -1.67 -17.98
C ASN A 70 -1.98 -1.28 -18.07
N ALA A 71 -2.60 -1.48 -19.23
CA ALA A 71 -4.02 -1.26 -19.38
C ALA A 71 -4.77 -2.05 -18.29
N ARG A 72 -5.70 -1.40 -17.59
CA ARG A 72 -6.36 -1.97 -16.41
C ARG A 72 -7.18 -3.22 -16.67
N ASP A 73 -7.67 -3.39 -17.88
CA ASP A 73 -8.39 -4.57 -18.38
C ASP A 73 -7.48 -5.54 -19.15
N PHE A 74 -6.22 -5.20 -19.32
CA PHE A 74 -5.24 -6.06 -19.97
C PHE A 74 -5.16 -7.40 -19.25
N SER A 75 -5.37 -8.49 -20.01
CA SER A 75 -5.38 -9.85 -19.45
C SER A 75 -6.52 -10.19 -18.47
N ASP A 76 -7.67 -9.53 -18.57
CA ASP A 76 -8.86 -9.93 -17.80
C ASP A 76 -9.23 -11.40 -18.09
N GLY A 77 -9.61 -12.12 -17.03
CA GLY A 77 -9.92 -13.55 -17.10
C GLY A 77 -8.70 -14.50 -17.12
N PHE A 78 -7.48 -14.01 -16.88
CA PHE A 78 -6.30 -14.84 -16.75
C PHE A 78 -6.12 -15.35 -15.30
N THR A 79 -5.63 -16.59 -15.16
CA THR A 79 -5.10 -17.06 -13.87
C THR A 79 -3.73 -16.44 -13.62
N LEU A 80 -3.26 -16.39 -12.36
CA LEU A 80 -1.96 -15.80 -12.01
C LEU A 80 -0.82 -16.29 -12.91
N ASN A 81 -0.69 -17.59 -13.13
CA ASN A 81 0.40 -18.15 -13.95
C ASN A 81 0.31 -17.70 -15.41
N LYS A 82 -0.90 -17.71 -16.00
CA LYS A 82 -1.12 -17.24 -17.36
C LYS A 82 -0.88 -15.72 -17.43
N TRP A 83 -1.37 -14.97 -16.45
CA TRP A 83 -1.20 -13.53 -16.35
C TRP A 83 0.28 -13.14 -16.32
N LEU A 84 1.08 -13.79 -15.48
CA LEU A 84 2.54 -13.54 -15.41
C LEU A 84 3.24 -13.84 -16.73
N ASN A 85 3.04 -15.04 -17.32
CA ASN A 85 3.84 -15.52 -18.43
C ASN A 85 3.40 -14.96 -19.79
N GLU A 86 2.10 -14.72 -20.01
CA GLU A 86 1.56 -14.31 -21.31
C GLU A 86 1.29 -12.79 -21.40
N ALA A 87 1.17 -12.11 -20.25
CA ALA A 87 0.86 -10.69 -20.20
C ALA A 87 1.99 -9.86 -19.56
N ILE A 88 2.33 -10.12 -18.30
CA ILE A 88 3.18 -9.22 -17.50
C ILE A 88 4.64 -9.32 -17.89
N PHE A 89 5.26 -10.49 -17.85
CA PHE A 89 6.70 -10.63 -18.18
C PHE A 89 7.04 -10.13 -19.59
N PRO A 90 6.23 -10.36 -20.65
CA PRO A 90 6.49 -9.78 -21.97
C PRO A 90 6.45 -8.25 -21.96
N THR A 91 5.49 -7.63 -21.28
CA THR A 91 5.42 -6.16 -21.19
C THR A 91 6.50 -5.58 -20.31
N GLU A 92 6.75 -6.19 -19.16
CA GLU A 92 7.79 -5.74 -18.21
C GLU A 92 9.21 -5.82 -18.78
N SER A 93 9.47 -6.72 -19.73
CA SER A 93 10.78 -6.80 -20.39
C SER A 93 11.18 -5.49 -21.10
N ARG A 94 10.23 -4.59 -21.35
CA ARG A 94 10.43 -3.27 -21.99
C ARG A 94 10.60 -2.13 -20.99
N LEU A 95 10.42 -2.39 -19.70
CA LEU A 95 10.53 -1.36 -18.69
C LEU A 95 11.90 -0.72 -18.69
N ASN A 96 11.88 0.58 -18.52
CA ASN A 96 13.04 1.43 -18.31
C ASN A 96 12.71 2.52 -17.29
N THR A 97 13.68 3.34 -16.95
CA THR A 97 13.52 4.40 -15.94
C THR A 97 12.41 5.38 -16.28
N GLU A 98 12.21 5.69 -17.56
CA GLU A 98 11.17 6.64 -18.00
C GLU A 98 9.77 6.05 -17.86
N TYR A 99 9.55 4.81 -18.28
CA TYR A 99 8.27 4.14 -18.10
C TYR A 99 7.91 3.99 -16.63
N VAL A 100 8.88 3.64 -15.76
CA VAL A 100 8.64 3.56 -14.31
C VAL A 100 8.32 4.94 -13.72
N ARG A 101 9.00 6.00 -14.15
CA ARG A 101 8.70 7.39 -13.76
C ARG A 101 7.25 7.76 -14.08
N VAL A 102 6.86 7.56 -15.34
CA VAL A 102 5.51 7.92 -15.83
C VAL A 102 4.42 7.12 -15.12
N GLY A 103 4.57 5.79 -15.04
CA GLY A 103 3.61 4.93 -14.35
C GLY A 103 3.48 5.29 -12.86
N THR A 104 4.61 5.57 -12.20
CA THR A 104 4.59 5.97 -10.77
C THR A 104 3.97 7.35 -10.58
N ALA A 105 4.19 8.31 -11.49
CA ALA A 105 3.56 9.64 -11.40
C ALA A 105 2.02 9.54 -11.50
N ALA A 106 1.51 8.73 -12.43
CA ALA A 106 0.08 8.46 -12.54
C ALA A 106 -0.47 7.74 -11.29
N ALA A 107 0.29 6.79 -10.73
CA ALA A 107 -0.06 6.13 -9.47
C ALA A 107 -0.14 7.14 -8.31
N ALA A 108 0.81 8.06 -8.20
CA ALA A 108 0.80 9.10 -7.19
C ALA A 108 -0.44 10.01 -7.29
N CYS A 109 -0.88 10.36 -8.51
CA CYS A 109 -2.15 11.08 -8.72
C CYS A 109 -3.33 10.32 -8.11
N GLU A 110 -3.45 9.01 -8.37
CA GLU A 110 -4.55 8.20 -7.85
C GLU A 110 -4.47 8.07 -6.32
N LEU A 111 -3.29 7.81 -5.76
CA LEU A 111 -3.09 7.72 -4.31
C LEU A 111 -3.52 9.02 -3.60
N ILE A 112 -3.04 10.17 -4.07
CA ILE A 112 -3.38 11.49 -3.51
C ILE A 112 -4.87 11.76 -3.64
N ALA A 113 -5.46 11.53 -4.82
CA ALA A 113 -6.88 11.78 -5.06
C ALA A 113 -7.80 10.88 -4.20
N THR A 114 -7.33 9.70 -3.81
CA THR A 114 -8.05 8.73 -2.97
C THR A 114 -7.70 8.80 -1.48
N GLY A 115 -6.89 9.78 -1.06
CA GLY A 115 -6.57 10.02 0.35
C GLY A 115 -5.46 9.14 0.92
N CYS A 116 -4.65 8.52 0.07
CA CYS A 116 -3.56 7.65 0.46
C CYS A 116 -2.22 8.40 0.43
N SER A 117 -1.57 8.58 1.59
CA SER A 117 -0.28 9.28 1.71
C SER A 117 0.92 8.35 1.82
N PHE A 118 0.71 7.04 1.86
CA PHE A 118 1.76 6.04 1.99
C PHE A 118 1.51 4.83 1.10
N ALA A 119 2.55 4.42 0.36
CA ALA A 119 2.54 3.16 -0.38
C ALA A 119 3.77 2.32 -0.06
N ALA A 120 3.58 1.02 0.22
CA ALA A 120 4.64 0.03 0.19
C ALA A 120 4.67 -0.58 -1.21
N ASP A 121 5.72 -0.27 -1.97
CA ASP A 121 5.88 -0.69 -3.35
C ASP A 121 6.89 -1.82 -3.50
N MET A 122 6.67 -2.70 -4.46
CA MET A 122 7.60 -3.75 -4.86
C MET A 122 7.71 -3.73 -6.38
N TYR A 123 8.64 -2.93 -6.93
CA TYR A 123 8.77 -2.84 -8.39
C TYR A 123 10.17 -2.44 -8.83
N PHE A 124 10.42 -2.52 -10.15
CA PHE A 124 11.70 -2.23 -10.79
C PHE A 124 12.11 -0.76 -10.63
N TYR A 125 13.41 -0.49 -10.66
CA TYR A 125 14.02 0.85 -10.55
C TYR A 125 13.56 1.61 -9.29
N PRO A 126 13.81 1.05 -8.07
CA PRO A 126 13.27 1.59 -6.82
C PRO A 126 13.66 3.05 -6.55
N ALA A 127 14.85 3.48 -6.97
CA ALA A 127 15.28 4.87 -6.82
C ALA A 127 14.40 5.84 -7.62
N ILE A 128 13.92 5.43 -8.81
CA ILE A 128 13.01 6.27 -9.64
C ILE A 128 11.65 6.40 -8.96
N THR A 129 11.07 5.28 -8.51
CA THR A 129 9.81 5.29 -7.74
C THR A 129 9.94 6.17 -6.50
N GLY A 130 11.02 6.02 -5.73
CA GLY A 130 11.28 6.84 -4.54
C GLY A 130 11.34 8.34 -4.84
N ASN A 131 12.04 8.75 -5.91
CA ASN A 131 12.12 10.14 -6.31
C ASN A 131 10.75 10.72 -6.68
N VAL A 132 9.96 9.99 -7.49
CA VAL A 132 8.63 10.44 -7.91
C VAL A 132 7.69 10.61 -6.71
N LEU A 133 7.65 9.67 -5.76
CA LEU A 133 6.81 9.80 -4.57
C LEU A 133 7.28 10.93 -3.66
N ASN A 134 8.60 11.13 -3.54
CA ASN A 134 9.15 12.25 -2.77
C ASN A 134 8.73 13.60 -3.37
N ASP A 135 8.82 13.76 -4.68
CA ASP A 135 8.41 14.97 -5.41
C ASP A 135 6.88 15.17 -5.32
N ALA A 136 6.11 14.09 -5.37
CA ALA A 136 4.67 14.12 -5.13
C ALA A 136 4.29 14.45 -3.67
N GLY A 137 5.26 14.49 -2.76
CA GLY A 137 5.08 14.87 -1.36
C GLY A 137 4.45 13.80 -0.49
N ILE A 138 4.39 12.54 -0.94
CA ILE A 138 3.85 11.42 -0.17
C ILE A 138 4.95 10.46 0.30
N ARG A 139 4.60 9.52 1.18
CA ARG A 139 5.54 8.56 1.76
C ARG A 139 5.61 7.28 0.96
N GLY A 140 6.77 6.64 0.97
CA GLY A 140 6.98 5.34 0.36
C GLY A 140 7.86 4.42 1.19
N LEU A 141 7.55 3.12 1.18
CA LEU A 141 8.47 2.05 1.53
C LEU A 141 8.74 1.26 0.24
N ILE A 142 9.86 1.55 -0.42
CA ILE A 142 10.11 1.13 -1.78
C ILE A 142 11.00 -0.10 -1.80
N GLY A 143 10.41 -1.24 -2.14
CA GLY A 143 11.10 -2.52 -2.27
C GLY A 143 11.67 -2.69 -3.68
N GLY A 144 12.99 -2.74 -3.80
CA GLY A 144 13.62 -3.15 -5.05
C GLY A 144 13.51 -4.67 -5.22
N PRO A 145 13.09 -5.16 -6.40
CA PRO A 145 12.87 -6.57 -6.61
C PRO A 145 14.19 -7.35 -6.71
N VAL A 146 14.25 -8.47 -5.99
CA VAL A 146 15.36 -9.42 -6.04
C VAL A 146 14.83 -10.76 -6.58
N SER A 147 15.52 -11.30 -7.59
CA SER A 147 15.19 -12.57 -8.23
C SER A 147 16.46 -13.21 -8.78
N ASP A 148 16.49 -14.54 -8.88
CA ASP A 148 17.60 -15.26 -9.53
C ASP A 148 17.57 -15.16 -11.06
N PHE A 149 16.48 -14.64 -11.62
CA PHE A 149 16.34 -14.40 -13.05
C PHE A 149 16.69 -12.94 -13.37
N ALA A 150 17.18 -12.70 -14.59
CA ALA A 150 17.40 -11.35 -15.06
C ALA A 150 16.10 -10.55 -15.08
N LEU A 151 16.15 -9.38 -14.48
CA LEU A 151 15.04 -8.41 -14.40
C LEU A 151 15.34 -7.20 -15.29
N PRO A 152 14.34 -6.41 -15.69
CA PRO A 152 14.57 -5.18 -16.46
C PRO A 152 15.58 -4.22 -15.83
N SER A 153 15.60 -4.17 -14.50
CA SER A 153 16.51 -3.30 -13.73
C SER A 153 17.87 -3.93 -13.42
N HIS A 154 17.97 -5.28 -13.33
CA HIS A 154 19.18 -5.96 -12.90
C HIS A 154 19.37 -7.30 -13.61
N PRO A 155 20.60 -7.64 -14.02
CA PRO A 155 20.89 -8.91 -14.67
C PRO A 155 20.87 -10.13 -13.71
N ASP A 156 21.01 -9.90 -12.40
CA ASP A 156 21.09 -10.96 -11.38
C ASP A 156 20.73 -10.44 -9.98
N ALA A 157 20.51 -11.37 -9.05
CA ALA A 157 20.19 -11.08 -7.65
C ALA A 157 21.30 -10.28 -6.95
N LYS A 158 22.58 -10.53 -7.29
CA LYS A 158 23.69 -9.84 -6.65
C LYS A 158 23.66 -8.33 -6.96
N SER A 159 23.49 -7.95 -8.22
CA SER A 159 23.43 -6.55 -8.64
C SER A 159 22.22 -5.83 -8.06
N ALA A 160 21.07 -6.52 -7.91
CA ALA A 160 19.90 -5.99 -7.22
C ALA A 160 20.18 -5.72 -5.73
N LEU A 161 20.80 -6.68 -5.03
CA LEU A 161 21.19 -6.51 -3.62
C LEU A 161 22.25 -5.41 -3.43
N ASP A 162 23.21 -5.27 -4.35
CA ASP A 162 24.24 -4.23 -4.30
C ASP A 162 23.61 -2.82 -4.46
N GLU A 163 22.59 -2.63 -5.32
CA GLU A 163 21.82 -1.37 -5.41
C GLU A 163 21.08 -1.09 -4.11
N LEU A 164 20.36 -2.09 -3.59
CA LEU A 164 19.59 -1.94 -2.36
C LEU A 164 20.47 -1.65 -1.15
N ASP A 165 21.65 -2.26 -1.06
CA ASP A 165 22.65 -1.93 -0.03
C ASP A 165 23.03 -0.45 -0.08
N ASN A 166 23.27 0.10 -1.27
CA ASN A 166 23.57 1.52 -1.45
C ASN A 166 22.39 2.44 -1.08
N LEU A 167 21.15 2.06 -1.40
CA LEU A 167 19.96 2.85 -1.07
C LEU A 167 19.69 2.83 0.44
N LEU A 168 19.73 1.66 1.06
CA LEU A 168 19.54 1.47 2.50
C LEU A 168 20.62 2.19 3.32
N ASN A 169 21.86 2.22 2.84
CA ASN A 169 22.96 2.91 3.52
C ASN A 169 22.83 4.44 3.52
N LYS A 170 22.09 5.02 2.58
CA LYS A 170 21.91 6.47 2.43
C LYS A 170 20.67 7.02 3.11
N GLN A 171 19.64 6.18 3.34
CA GLN A 171 18.39 6.63 3.92
C GLN A 171 18.54 7.02 5.39
N GLN A 172 17.74 7.99 5.82
CA GLN A 172 17.60 8.38 7.22
C GLN A 172 16.24 7.94 7.76
N ALA A 173 16.13 7.76 9.08
CA ALA A 173 14.89 7.27 9.69
C ALA A 173 13.68 8.21 9.49
N GLU A 174 13.93 9.51 9.33
CA GLU A 174 12.92 10.55 9.15
C GLU A 174 12.54 10.79 7.68
N ASP A 175 13.28 10.20 6.71
CA ASP A 175 12.99 10.38 5.30
C ASP A 175 11.58 9.87 4.97
N ARG A 176 10.85 10.62 4.15
CA ARG A 176 9.53 10.17 3.65
C ARG A 176 9.63 8.91 2.81
N ILE A 177 10.74 8.72 2.13
CA ILE A 177 11.02 7.53 1.33
C ILE A 177 11.99 6.65 2.10
N GLN A 178 11.53 5.44 2.37
CA GLN A 178 12.34 4.37 2.94
C GLN A 178 12.48 3.25 1.90
N TYR A 179 13.59 2.54 1.93
CA TYR A 179 13.81 1.40 1.04
C TYR A 179 13.67 0.08 1.79
N ALA A 180 13.29 -0.96 1.05
CA ALA A 180 13.15 -2.33 1.52
C ALA A 180 13.79 -3.30 0.53
N ILE A 181 14.07 -4.52 0.94
CA ILE A 181 14.55 -5.59 0.09
C ILE A 181 13.35 -6.45 -0.28
N ALA A 182 12.95 -6.43 -1.54
CA ALA A 182 11.78 -7.12 -2.02
C ALA A 182 12.17 -8.42 -2.74
N THR A 183 12.33 -9.53 -2.00
CA THR A 183 12.46 -10.85 -2.61
C THR A 183 11.12 -11.27 -3.18
N HIS A 184 11.05 -11.50 -4.51
CA HIS A 184 9.76 -11.73 -5.16
C HIS A 184 8.94 -12.83 -4.45
N SER A 185 9.50 -14.04 -4.36
CA SER A 185 8.78 -15.20 -3.81
C SER A 185 9.73 -16.38 -3.58
N VAL A 186 9.26 -17.41 -2.90
CA VAL A 186 9.99 -18.68 -2.70
C VAL A 186 10.21 -19.48 -3.98
N TYR A 187 9.53 -19.16 -5.07
CA TYR A 187 9.67 -19.83 -6.36
C TYR A 187 10.52 -19.06 -7.38
N LEU A 188 10.76 -17.77 -7.21
CA LEU A 188 11.66 -16.97 -8.05
C LEU A 188 13.01 -16.66 -7.38
N CYS A 189 13.19 -17.01 -6.11
CA CYS A 189 14.43 -16.83 -5.37
C CYS A 189 14.95 -18.19 -4.87
N SER A 190 16.25 -18.43 -5.04
CA SER A 190 16.94 -19.56 -4.41
C SER A 190 17.11 -19.33 -2.92
N GLU A 191 17.43 -20.39 -2.18
CA GLU A 191 17.78 -20.31 -0.76
C GLU A 191 18.93 -19.33 -0.52
N GLU A 192 19.98 -19.39 -1.35
CA GLU A 192 21.12 -18.48 -1.27
C GLU A 192 20.70 -17.03 -1.38
N THR A 193 19.84 -16.70 -2.36
CA THR A 193 19.34 -15.33 -2.56
C THR A 193 18.47 -14.85 -1.39
N LEU A 194 17.59 -15.72 -0.87
CA LEU A 194 16.75 -15.41 0.29
C LEU A 194 17.60 -15.16 1.55
N VAL A 195 18.58 -16.01 1.82
CA VAL A 195 19.49 -15.84 2.97
C VAL A 195 20.29 -14.54 2.87
N ARG A 196 20.88 -14.25 1.70
CA ARG A 196 21.63 -13.01 1.48
C ARG A 196 20.76 -11.75 1.62
N ALA A 197 19.52 -11.82 1.17
CA ALA A 197 18.56 -10.73 1.37
C ALA A 197 18.25 -10.50 2.86
N ALA A 198 18.09 -11.58 3.63
CA ALA A 198 17.86 -11.53 5.07
C ALA A 198 19.09 -10.98 5.82
N GLU A 199 20.29 -11.41 5.46
CA GLU A 199 21.55 -10.90 6.01
C GLU A 199 21.72 -9.40 5.74
N LEU A 200 21.42 -8.92 4.52
CA LEU A 200 21.47 -7.51 4.17
C LEU A 200 20.43 -6.70 4.98
N ALA A 201 19.21 -7.22 5.11
CA ALA A 201 18.18 -6.59 5.93
C ALA A 201 18.63 -6.43 7.39
N GLU A 202 19.27 -7.44 7.98
CA GLU A 202 19.81 -7.39 9.34
C GLU A 202 20.96 -6.37 9.44
N GLN A 203 21.92 -6.40 8.53
CA GLN A 203 23.07 -5.48 8.50
C GLN A 203 22.66 -4.01 8.40
N ARG A 204 21.60 -3.71 7.65
CA ARG A 204 21.11 -2.34 7.37
C ARG A 204 19.91 -1.94 8.21
N ASN A 205 19.43 -2.79 9.11
CA ASN A 205 18.16 -2.61 9.82
C ASN A 205 17.03 -2.28 8.84
N GLY A 206 17.06 -2.94 7.67
CA GLY A 206 16.11 -2.79 6.58
C GLY A 206 14.93 -3.74 6.72
N ARG A 207 13.87 -3.49 5.97
CA ARG A 207 12.71 -4.39 5.93
C ARG A 207 12.80 -5.34 4.74
N LEU A 208 12.28 -6.53 4.93
CA LEU A 208 12.02 -7.50 3.87
C LEU A 208 10.57 -7.37 3.40
N HIS A 209 10.34 -7.60 2.11
CA HIS A 209 9.01 -7.65 1.51
C HIS A 209 8.96 -8.85 0.56
N ILE A 210 7.94 -9.70 0.67
CA ILE A 210 7.83 -10.95 -0.10
C ILE A 210 6.36 -11.30 -0.37
N HIS A 211 6.06 -11.84 -1.58
CA HIS A 211 4.82 -12.56 -1.82
C HIS A 211 4.95 -13.97 -1.24
N VAL A 212 4.02 -14.39 -0.42
CA VAL A 212 4.10 -15.69 0.25
C VAL A 212 2.74 -16.38 0.35
N SER A 213 2.70 -17.65 0.01
CA SER A 213 1.51 -18.50 0.11
C SER A 213 0.29 -17.91 -0.59
N GLU A 214 0.49 -17.30 -1.74
CA GLU A 214 -0.57 -16.65 -2.52
C GLU A 214 -1.49 -17.67 -3.17
N THR A 215 -0.91 -18.74 -3.76
CA THR A 215 -1.65 -19.77 -4.49
C THR A 215 -1.42 -21.16 -3.93
N ARG A 216 -2.37 -22.07 -4.18
CA ARG A 216 -2.18 -23.50 -3.87
C ARG A 216 -0.99 -24.12 -4.59
N LYS A 217 -0.73 -23.64 -5.82
CA LYS A 217 0.38 -24.15 -6.62
C LYS A 217 1.72 -23.82 -5.95
N GLU A 218 1.92 -22.57 -5.54
CA GLU A 218 3.11 -22.17 -4.79
C GLU A 218 3.34 -23.04 -3.55
N VAL A 219 2.27 -23.22 -2.76
CA VAL A 219 2.33 -24.01 -1.52
C VAL A 219 2.66 -25.46 -1.81
N ALA A 220 2.07 -26.08 -2.85
CA ALA A 220 2.33 -27.47 -3.24
C ALA A 220 3.75 -27.64 -3.77
N ASP A 221 4.21 -26.76 -4.67
CA ASP A 221 5.54 -26.80 -5.27
C ASP A 221 6.64 -26.61 -4.20
N CYS A 222 6.42 -25.67 -3.26
CA CYS A 222 7.35 -25.46 -2.15
C CYS A 222 7.44 -26.69 -1.26
N TYR A 223 6.31 -27.30 -0.92
CA TYR A 223 6.27 -28.52 -0.10
C TYR A 223 6.93 -29.72 -0.83
N GLU A 224 6.68 -29.88 -2.11
CA GLU A 224 7.31 -30.95 -2.92
C GLU A 224 8.85 -30.78 -2.96
N LYS A 225 9.31 -29.54 -3.14
CA LYS A 225 10.74 -29.22 -3.25
C LYS A 225 11.49 -29.30 -1.93
N THR A 226 10.88 -28.84 -0.82
CA THR A 226 11.57 -28.59 0.46
C THR A 226 11.08 -29.46 1.61
N GLY A 227 9.93 -30.13 1.47
CA GLY A 227 9.25 -30.83 2.55
C GLY A 227 8.56 -29.89 3.56
N LYS A 228 8.51 -28.57 3.29
CA LYS A 228 7.96 -27.54 4.17
C LYS A 228 6.99 -26.64 3.42
N TYR A 229 6.04 -26.04 4.13
CA TYR A 229 5.18 -24.98 3.60
C TYR A 229 5.95 -23.66 3.49
N PRO A 230 5.53 -22.69 2.67
CA PRO A 230 6.36 -21.50 2.38
C PRO A 230 6.85 -20.74 3.61
N VAL A 231 5.98 -20.49 4.61
CA VAL A 231 6.40 -19.79 5.83
C VAL A 231 7.31 -20.67 6.71
N GLU A 232 7.05 -22.00 6.79
CA GLU A 232 7.94 -22.94 7.49
C GLU A 232 9.31 -23.04 6.81
N TYR A 233 9.34 -22.98 5.48
CA TYR A 233 10.58 -22.97 4.73
C TYR A 233 11.39 -21.70 5.01
N LEU A 234 10.75 -20.52 4.90
CA LEU A 234 11.39 -19.24 5.20
C LEU A 234 11.90 -19.16 6.65
N ASP A 235 11.14 -19.68 7.62
CA ASP A 235 11.56 -19.79 9.02
C ASP A 235 12.81 -20.65 9.15
N SER A 236 12.85 -21.80 8.47
CA SER A 236 13.95 -22.76 8.58
C SER A 236 15.28 -22.27 8.01
N ILE A 237 15.29 -21.22 7.20
CA ILE A 237 16.48 -20.57 6.63
C ILE A 237 16.78 -19.21 7.29
N ASP A 238 16.14 -18.91 8.42
CA ASP A 238 16.27 -17.64 9.16
C ASP A 238 15.98 -16.38 8.31
N PHE A 239 15.02 -16.49 7.38
CA PHE A 239 14.67 -15.40 6.48
C PHE A 239 14.04 -14.22 7.21
N PHE A 240 13.13 -14.48 8.16
CA PHE A 240 12.33 -13.42 8.79
C PHE A 240 13.18 -12.49 9.65
N LYS A 241 12.96 -11.17 9.46
CA LYS A 241 13.45 -10.12 10.34
C LYS A 241 12.25 -9.30 10.86
N PRO A 242 12.36 -8.60 12.01
CA PRO A 242 11.26 -7.82 12.56
C PRO A 242 10.66 -6.86 11.54
N GLY A 243 9.35 -6.91 11.37
CA GLY A 243 8.63 -6.07 10.41
C GLY A 243 8.71 -6.55 8.96
N THR A 244 9.14 -7.80 8.69
CA THR A 244 9.03 -8.41 7.35
C THR A 244 7.58 -8.32 6.85
N ILE A 245 7.40 -7.85 5.62
CA ILE A 245 6.09 -7.70 4.98
C ILE A 245 5.81 -8.94 4.13
N CYS A 246 4.72 -9.63 4.44
CA CYS A 246 4.25 -10.83 3.78
C CYS A 246 2.97 -10.52 3.00
N ALA A 247 3.07 -10.29 1.69
CA ALA A 247 1.91 -10.04 0.85
C ALA A 247 1.12 -11.34 0.60
N HIS A 248 -0.19 -11.20 0.51
CA HIS A 248 -1.22 -12.23 0.31
C HIS A 248 -1.42 -13.15 1.51
N ALA A 249 -0.48 -14.06 1.80
CA ALA A 249 -0.56 -15.05 2.88
C ALA A 249 -1.94 -15.74 2.97
N SER A 250 -2.51 -16.12 1.80
CA SER A 250 -3.87 -16.66 1.67
C SER A 250 -3.96 -18.14 2.03
N TRP A 251 -2.91 -18.92 1.68
CA TRP A 251 -2.85 -20.37 1.86
C TRP A 251 -1.92 -20.79 3.00
N VAL A 252 -2.09 -20.17 4.17
CA VAL A 252 -1.24 -20.35 5.35
C VAL A 252 -1.94 -21.23 6.40
N LYS A 253 -1.21 -22.15 7.00
CA LYS A 253 -1.71 -23.03 8.07
C LYS A 253 -1.59 -22.39 9.45
N LYS A 254 -2.29 -22.91 10.44
CA LYS A 254 -2.29 -22.37 11.82
C LYS A 254 -0.91 -22.32 12.48
N ASN A 255 -0.04 -23.29 12.20
CA ASN A 255 1.34 -23.30 12.69
C ASN A 255 2.16 -22.19 12.02
N GLU A 256 2.00 -21.96 10.72
CA GLU A 256 2.65 -20.89 9.99
C GLU A 256 2.19 -19.50 10.46
N ILE A 257 0.89 -19.32 10.78
CA ILE A 257 0.39 -18.06 11.39
C ILE A 257 1.11 -17.78 12.72
N ARG A 258 1.41 -18.82 13.52
CA ARG A 258 2.19 -18.65 14.76
C ARG A 258 3.63 -18.25 14.49
N LEU A 259 4.24 -18.77 13.43
CA LEU A 259 5.60 -18.36 13.01
C LEU A 259 5.61 -16.90 12.56
N LEU A 260 4.63 -16.47 11.74
CA LEU A 260 4.48 -15.06 11.35
C LEU A 260 4.36 -14.16 12.59
N LYS A 261 3.57 -14.58 13.60
CA LYS A 261 3.49 -13.82 14.87
C LYS A 261 4.79 -13.84 15.66
N HIS A 262 5.48 -14.99 15.71
CA HIS A 262 6.75 -15.12 16.42
C HIS A 262 7.81 -14.14 15.91
N HIS A 263 7.85 -13.95 14.59
CA HIS A 263 8.77 -13.06 13.90
C HIS A 263 8.28 -11.60 13.78
N ASP A 264 7.15 -11.27 14.41
CA ASP A 264 6.52 -9.94 14.30
C ASP A 264 6.35 -9.47 12.84
N ALA A 265 6.02 -10.41 11.95
CA ALA A 265 5.77 -10.12 10.54
C ALA A 265 4.46 -9.33 10.36
N THR A 266 4.46 -8.43 9.38
CA THR A 266 3.25 -7.74 8.90
C THR A 266 2.68 -8.50 7.72
N VAL A 267 1.44 -8.93 7.80
CA VAL A 267 0.74 -9.60 6.70
C VAL A 267 -0.10 -8.58 5.94
N VAL A 268 -0.10 -8.64 4.62
CA VAL A 268 -0.88 -7.72 3.78
C VAL A 268 -1.94 -8.50 2.99
N HIS A 269 -3.19 -8.23 3.32
CA HIS A 269 -4.35 -8.81 2.63
C HIS A 269 -4.66 -8.04 1.36
N CYS A 270 -4.66 -8.73 0.20
CA CYS A 270 -4.92 -8.17 -1.13
C CYS A 270 -6.13 -8.87 -1.77
N PRO A 271 -7.35 -8.70 -1.23
CA PRO A 271 -8.50 -9.52 -1.61
C PRO A 271 -8.92 -9.36 -3.07
N SER A 272 -8.89 -8.15 -3.62
CA SER A 272 -9.32 -7.92 -5.00
C SER A 272 -8.40 -8.63 -6.00
N SER A 273 -7.08 -8.55 -5.80
CA SER A 273 -6.10 -9.25 -6.63
C SER A 273 -6.29 -10.76 -6.56
N ASN A 274 -6.38 -11.32 -5.33
CA ASN A 274 -6.56 -12.75 -5.14
C ASN A 274 -7.86 -13.28 -5.77
N MET A 275 -8.94 -12.49 -5.75
CA MET A 275 -10.21 -12.84 -6.42
C MET A 275 -10.13 -12.70 -7.94
N LYS A 276 -9.56 -11.60 -8.46
CA LYS A 276 -9.42 -11.37 -9.90
C LYS A 276 -8.58 -12.45 -10.58
N LEU A 277 -7.45 -12.81 -9.97
CA LEU A 277 -6.54 -13.83 -10.49
C LEU A 277 -6.95 -15.27 -10.10
N ALA A 278 -8.08 -15.42 -9.42
CA ALA A 278 -8.64 -16.69 -8.98
C ALA A 278 -7.60 -17.55 -8.22
N CYS A 279 -6.83 -16.93 -7.30
CA CYS A 279 -5.84 -17.62 -6.47
C CYS A 279 -6.46 -18.69 -5.54
N GLY A 280 -7.79 -18.69 -5.43
CA GLY A 280 -8.62 -19.76 -4.87
C GLY A 280 -8.66 -19.82 -3.35
N GLY A 281 -8.16 -18.83 -2.65
CA GLY A 281 -8.22 -18.72 -1.19
C GLY A 281 -8.42 -17.30 -0.72
N THR A 282 -8.99 -17.18 0.47
CA THR A 282 -9.07 -15.90 1.18
C THR A 282 -8.28 -16.03 2.48
N LEU A 283 -7.44 -15.05 2.76
CA LEU A 283 -6.77 -14.96 4.06
C LEU A 283 -7.83 -15.05 5.19
N SER A 284 -7.64 -15.98 6.14
CA SER A 284 -8.56 -16.12 7.27
C SER A 284 -8.28 -15.07 8.34
N LEU A 285 -8.82 -13.86 8.18
CA LEU A 285 -8.60 -12.75 9.12
C LEU A 285 -8.89 -13.15 10.59
N PRO A 286 -9.94 -13.91 10.93
CA PRO A 286 -10.17 -14.35 12.31
C PRO A 286 -9.00 -15.17 12.89
N ALA A 287 -8.35 -16.02 12.07
CA ALA A 287 -7.22 -16.82 12.54
C ALA A 287 -5.97 -15.96 12.81
N TYR A 288 -5.70 -15.00 11.95
CA TYR A 288 -4.59 -14.04 12.13
C TYR A 288 -4.83 -13.13 13.34
N THR A 289 -6.05 -12.60 13.49
CA THR A 289 -6.43 -11.75 14.63
C THR A 289 -6.32 -12.52 15.95
N ALA A 290 -6.80 -13.76 16.00
CA ALA A 290 -6.70 -14.61 17.19
C ALA A 290 -5.23 -14.92 17.57
N ALA A 291 -4.33 -14.98 16.60
CA ALA A 291 -2.91 -15.16 16.83
C ALA A 291 -2.18 -13.83 17.17
N GLY A 292 -2.83 -12.69 17.03
CA GLY A 292 -2.25 -11.36 17.26
C GLY A 292 -1.26 -10.91 16.19
N VAL A 293 -1.40 -11.40 14.95
CA VAL A 293 -0.60 -10.95 13.79
C VAL A 293 -1.09 -9.58 13.34
N ASP A 294 -0.17 -8.67 13.00
CA ASP A 294 -0.53 -7.39 12.38
C ASP A 294 -0.93 -7.61 10.92
N VAL A 295 -2.21 -7.42 10.62
CA VAL A 295 -2.74 -7.55 9.25
C VAL A 295 -3.08 -6.16 8.71
N ARG A 296 -2.54 -5.86 7.54
CA ARG A 296 -2.76 -4.63 6.78
C ARG A 296 -3.50 -4.97 5.48
N ILE A 297 -3.88 -3.94 4.75
CA ILE A 297 -4.52 -4.08 3.44
C ILE A 297 -3.62 -3.44 2.37
N GLY A 298 -3.52 -4.11 1.23
CA GLY A 298 -2.83 -3.62 0.04
C GLY A 298 -3.65 -3.90 -1.21
N THR A 299 -3.52 -3.03 -2.21
CA THR A 299 -4.25 -3.20 -3.48
C THR A 299 -3.56 -4.17 -4.43
N ASP A 300 -2.26 -4.41 -4.24
CA ASP A 300 -1.44 -5.01 -5.27
C ASP A 300 -1.30 -4.09 -6.51
N GLY A 301 -0.84 -4.56 -7.64
CA GLY A 301 -0.70 -3.76 -8.85
C GLY A 301 -2.03 -3.36 -9.48
N ALA A 302 -2.08 -2.22 -10.16
CA ALA A 302 -3.27 -1.77 -10.87
C ALA A 302 -3.74 -2.74 -11.97
N ALA A 303 -2.84 -3.54 -12.51
CA ALA A 303 -3.15 -4.57 -13.50
C ALA A 303 -3.66 -5.88 -12.87
N SER A 304 -3.21 -6.23 -11.66
CA SER A 304 -3.58 -7.47 -10.96
C SER A 304 -4.80 -7.30 -10.06
N SER A 305 -5.01 -6.12 -9.50
CA SER A 305 -6.12 -5.82 -8.59
C SER A 305 -7.42 -5.47 -9.34
N GLY A 306 -8.39 -4.93 -8.66
CA GLY A 306 -9.64 -4.45 -9.24
C GLY A 306 -9.52 -3.17 -10.08
N ASN A 307 -8.43 -3.00 -10.82
CA ASN A 307 -8.15 -1.89 -11.72
C ASN A 307 -7.91 -0.55 -11.03
N GLY A 308 -7.29 -0.53 -9.85
CA GLY A 308 -6.94 0.72 -9.20
C GLY A 308 -6.15 0.56 -7.90
N LEU A 309 -5.66 1.69 -7.40
CA LEU A 309 -4.92 1.80 -6.15
C LEU A 309 -5.78 2.38 -5.01
N ASN A 310 -7.10 2.35 -5.16
CA ASN A 310 -8.03 2.89 -4.17
C ASN A 310 -8.16 1.95 -2.96
N ILE A 311 -7.44 2.25 -1.91
CA ILE A 311 -7.38 1.42 -0.70
C ILE A 311 -8.70 1.41 0.11
N LEU A 312 -9.59 2.42 -0.05
CA LEU A 312 -10.94 2.35 0.54
C LEU A 312 -11.79 1.27 -0.14
N ALA A 313 -11.68 1.16 -1.46
CA ALA A 313 -12.36 0.09 -2.21
C ALA A 313 -11.85 -1.28 -1.78
N GLU A 314 -10.54 -1.41 -1.54
CA GLU A 314 -9.91 -2.63 -1.08
C GLU A 314 -10.35 -3.00 0.36
N ALA A 315 -10.42 -2.03 1.27
CA ALA A 315 -10.95 -2.24 2.61
C ALA A 315 -12.42 -2.68 2.61
N ARG A 316 -13.24 -2.15 1.69
CA ARG A 316 -14.61 -2.63 1.44
C ARG A 316 -14.60 -4.09 1.00
N THR A 317 -13.78 -4.43 0.02
CA THR A 317 -13.66 -5.78 -0.51
C THR A 317 -13.23 -6.76 0.58
N ALA A 318 -12.22 -6.39 1.39
CA ALA A 318 -11.78 -7.17 2.54
C ALA A 318 -12.94 -7.44 3.52
N ALA A 319 -13.70 -6.39 3.88
CA ALA A 319 -14.84 -6.56 4.80
C ALA A 319 -15.92 -7.49 4.24
N LEU A 320 -16.22 -7.39 2.96
CA LEU A 320 -17.28 -8.20 2.33
C LEU A 320 -16.86 -9.66 2.16
N VAL A 321 -15.62 -9.92 1.69
CA VAL A 321 -15.15 -11.28 1.46
C VAL A 321 -14.99 -12.04 2.79
N GLN A 322 -14.49 -11.41 3.85
CA GLN A 322 -14.38 -12.04 5.16
C GLN A 322 -15.77 -12.48 5.69
N ARG A 323 -16.77 -11.60 5.58
CA ARG A 323 -18.15 -11.93 6.00
C ARG A 323 -18.74 -13.06 5.17
N HIS A 324 -18.50 -13.04 3.87
CA HIS A 324 -19.03 -14.06 2.96
C HIS A 324 -18.41 -15.43 3.23
N ASP A 325 -17.08 -15.52 3.30
CA ASP A 325 -16.37 -16.78 3.43
C ASP A 325 -16.55 -17.45 4.80
N HIS A 326 -16.72 -16.64 5.85
CA HIS A 326 -16.93 -17.14 7.21
C HIS A 326 -18.39 -17.22 7.64
N TRP A 327 -19.35 -16.80 6.79
CA TRP A 327 -20.78 -16.77 7.07
C TRP A 327 -21.12 -15.97 8.33
N ASP A 328 -20.35 -14.93 8.62
CA ASP A 328 -20.48 -14.10 9.80
C ASP A 328 -20.47 -12.60 9.44
N ALA A 329 -21.64 -11.98 9.50
CA ALA A 329 -21.82 -10.56 9.19
C ALA A 329 -21.14 -9.60 10.20
N THR A 330 -20.67 -10.11 11.33
CA THR A 330 -20.02 -9.32 12.38
C THR A 330 -18.53 -9.13 12.14
N LEU A 331 -17.93 -9.91 11.23
CA LEU A 331 -16.50 -9.83 10.92
C LEU A 331 -16.16 -8.52 10.22
N LEU A 332 -15.01 -8.00 10.57
CA LEU A 332 -14.40 -6.79 10.02
C LEU A 332 -15.41 -5.64 9.86
N PRO A 333 -15.93 -5.07 10.98
CA PRO A 333 -16.75 -3.87 10.93
C PRO A 333 -16.01 -2.71 10.23
N ALA A 334 -16.75 -1.76 9.67
CA ALA A 334 -16.17 -0.63 8.93
C ALA A 334 -15.08 0.12 9.70
N LYS A 335 -15.26 0.29 11.02
CA LYS A 335 -14.24 0.91 11.89
C LYS A 335 -12.93 0.13 11.85
N ASP A 336 -12.98 -1.19 11.98
CA ASP A 336 -11.81 -2.05 12.03
C ASP A 336 -11.14 -2.13 10.65
N ALA A 337 -11.93 -2.24 9.57
CA ALA A 337 -11.41 -2.15 8.21
C ALA A 337 -10.70 -0.81 7.94
N PHE A 338 -11.27 0.30 8.43
CA PHE A 338 -10.65 1.62 8.33
C PHE A 338 -9.34 1.70 9.12
N GLN A 339 -9.30 1.11 10.31
CA GLN A 339 -8.07 1.05 11.11
C GLN A 339 -6.96 0.24 10.42
N MET A 340 -7.26 -0.82 9.69
CA MET A 340 -6.25 -1.60 8.94
C MET A 340 -5.53 -0.77 7.87
N ILE A 341 -6.18 0.27 7.34
CA ILE A 341 -5.63 1.15 6.31
C ILE A 341 -5.15 2.51 6.83
N THR A 342 -5.28 2.80 8.13
CA THR A 342 -4.86 4.08 8.72
C THR A 342 -3.90 3.93 9.90
N LYS A 343 -3.80 2.74 10.50
CA LYS A 343 -3.01 2.48 11.70
C LYS A 343 -1.54 2.87 11.51
N GLY A 344 -1.05 3.79 12.32
CA GLY A 344 0.33 4.29 12.29
C GLY A 344 0.57 5.41 11.28
N SER A 345 -0.44 5.87 10.56
CA SER A 345 -0.33 7.07 9.73
C SER A 345 -0.10 8.31 10.61
N LYS A 346 0.82 9.16 10.19
CA LYS A 346 1.10 10.46 10.82
C LYS A 346 0.42 11.63 10.08
N ASP A 347 -0.09 11.35 8.89
CA ASP A 347 -0.61 12.35 7.96
C ASP A 347 -2.12 12.48 8.09
N TRP A 348 -2.69 13.54 7.52
CA TRP A 348 -4.11 13.86 7.64
C TRP A 348 -4.78 14.02 6.29
N VAL A 349 -6.03 13.60 6.21
CA VAL A 349 -6.92 13.89 5.08
C VAL A 349 -8.24 14.48 5.55
N ALA A 350 -8.79 15.34 4.72
CA ALA A 350 -10.15 15.83 4.86
C ALA A 350 -11.01 15.25 3.74
N TRP A 351 -12.15 14.69 4.12
CA TRP A 351 -13.16 14.15 3.23
C TRP A 351 -14.33 15.10 3.10
N ASP A 352 -14.87 15.21 1.91
CA ASP A 352 -16.05 16.02 1.63
C ASP A 352 -17.30 15.37 2.25
N LEU A 353 -17.89 16.01 3.25
CA LEU A 353 -19.14 15.57 3.85
C LEU A 353 -20.38 15.90 2.99
N ASP A 354 -20.27 16.82 2.02
CA ASP A 354 -21.34 17.13 1.06
C ASP A 354 -21.36 16.17 -0.13
N ASP A 355 -20.39 15.28 -0.21
CA ASP A 355 -20.43 14.16 -1.16
C ASP A 355 -21.69 13.30 -0.89
N PHE A 356 -22.48 13.01 -1.94
CA PHE A 356 -23.73 12.23 -1.80
C PHE A 356 -23.50 10.85 -1.17
N ARG A 357 -22.31 10.26 -1.32
CA ARG A 357 -21.90 8.98 -0.72
C ARG A 357 -21.84 9.04 0.81
N MET A 358 -21.73 10.23 1.38
CA MET A 358 -21.71 10.46 2.83
C MET A 358 -23.13 10.64 3.43
N PHE A 359 -24.18 10.66 2.59
CA PHE A 359 -25.56 10.79 3.05
C PHE A 359 -26.26 9.42 3.18
N PRO A 360 -27.25 9.32 4.12
CA PRO A 360 -27.61 10.29 5.13
C PRO A 360 -26.54 10.35 6.24
N ARG A 361 -26.18 11.55 6.70
CA ARG A 361 -25.14 11.74 7.73
C ARG A 361 -25.49 11.15 9.10
N GLY A 362 -26.72 10.90 9.42
CA GLY A 362 -27.22 10.22 10.62
C GLY A 362 -26.60 10.60 11.97
N ARG A 363 -27.19 10.10 13.05
CA ARG A 363 -26.76 10.43 14.43
C ARG A 363 -25.71 9.45 15.00
N SER A 364 -25.50 8.29 14.37
CA SER A 364 -24.53 7.28 14.83
C SER A 364 -23.09 7.77 14.69
N ASN A 365 -22.29 7.60 15.73
CA ASN A 365 -20.88 8.00 15.74
C ASN A 365 -20.04 7.29 14.65
N ASN A 366 -20.39 6.05 14.28
CA ASN A 366 -19.60 5.28 13.30
C ASN A 366 -20.11 5.41 11.86
N ARG A 367 -21.17 6.18 11.58
CA ARG A 367 -21.76 6.25 10.24
C ARG A 367 -20.81 6.85 9.21
N HIS A 368 -20.01 7.85 9.57
CA HIS A 368 -19.04 8.43 8.64
C HIS A 368 -18.01 7.42 8.20
N LEU A 369 -17.43 6.64 9.13
CA LEU A 369 -16.47 5.58 8.78
C LEU A 369 -17.11 4.48 7.95
N ALA A 370 -18.35 4.11 8.26
CA ALA A 370 -19.10 3.13 7.45
C ALA A 370 -19.33 3.66 6.02
N ASN A 371 -19.74 4.91 5.86
CA ASN A 371 -19.90 5.53 4.54
C ASN A 371 -18.57 5.59 3.80
N LEU A 372 -17.47 6.00 4.45
CA LEU A 372 -16.14 6.02 3.83
C LEU A 372 -15.74 4.64 3.31
N VAL A 373 -15.82 3.60 4.14
CA VAL A 373 -15.39 2.25 3.77
C VAL A 373 -16.28 1.65 2.69
N PHE A 374 -17.61 1.76 2.83
CA PHE A 374 -18.53 1.07 1.91
C PHE A 374 -18.89 1.87 0.66
N ASN A 375 -18.83 3.19 0.70
CA ASN A 375 -19.24 4.04 -0.41
C ASN A 375 -18.09 4.91 -0.98
N GLY A 376 -17.04 5.14 -0.18
CA GLY A 376 -16.01 6.15 -0.48
C GLY A 376 -16.49 7.57 -0.22
N ALA A 377 -15.59 8.52 -0.41
CA ALA A 377 -15.87 9.96 -0.43
C ALA A 377 -14.77 10.66 -1.24
N ARG A 378 -15.01 11.92 -1.61
CA ARG A 378 -13.97 12.74 -2.24
C ARG A 378 -12.97 13.21 -1.19
N CYS A 379 -11.69 12.94 -1.39
CA CYS A 379 -10.60 13.56 -0.64
C CYS A 379 -10.44 15.01 -1.11
N VAL A 380 -10.62 15.97 -0.21
CA VAL A 380 -10.51 17.40 -0.53
C VAL A 380 -9.20 18.00 -0.07
N ASP A 381 -8.67 17.61 1.10
CA ASP A 381 -7.37 18.08 1.56
C ASP A 381 -6.50 16.89 2.02
N MET A 382 -5.18 17.01 1.86
CA MET A 382 -4.18 16.08 2.37
C MET A 382 -2.97 16.83 2.88
N TRP A 383 -2.52 16.46 4.08
CA TRP A 383 -1.37 17.03 4.76
C TRP A 383 -0.35 15.94 5.07
N VAL A 384 0.89 16.14 4.61
CA VAL A 384 2.03 15.25 4.87
C VAL A 384 3.18 16.09 5.44
N ASP A 385 3.68 15.71 6.62
CA ASP A 385 4.70 16.48 7.34
C ASP A 385 4.34 17.97 7.45
N GLY A 386 3.08 18.28 7.73
CA GLY A 386 2.58 19.65 7.82
C GLY A 386 2.52 20.42 6.50
N ASN A 387 2.81 19.79 5.36
CA ASN A 387 2.70 20.40 4.05
C ASN A 387 1.41 19.97 3.35
N ALA A 388 0.79 20.93 2.67
CA ALA A 388 -0.42 20.66 1.90
C ALA A 388 -0.05 19.97 0.58
N VAL A 389 -0.33 18.68 0.47
CA VAL A 389 -0.21 17.91 -0.78
C VAL A 389 -1.43 18.12 -1.67
N ARG A 390 -2.63 18.22 -1.05
CA ARG A 390 -3.89 18.50 -1.73
C ARG A 390 -4.70 19.51 -0.92
N LEU A 391 -5.34 20.48 -1.58
CA LEU A 391 -6.25 21.45 -0.96
C LEU A 391 -7.43 21.73 -1.89
N ASP A 392 -8.62 21.73 -1.31
CA ASP A 392 -9.88 21.96 -2.02
C ASP A 392 -10.04 21.08 -3.28
N GLY A 393 -9.56 19.85 -3.21
CA GLY A 393 -9.63 18.89 -4.30
C GLY A 393 -8.59 19.08 -5.41
N VAL A 394 -7.59 19.96 -5.20
CA VAL A 394 -6.51 20.22 -6.16
C VAL A 394 -5.17 19.78 -5.57
N THR A 395 -4.47 18.90 -6.25
CA THR A 395 -3.10 18.49 -5.89
C THR A 395 -2.14 19.66 -6.11
N LYS A 396 -1.27 19.90 -5.10
CA LYS A 396 -0.35 21.06 -5.09
C LYS A 396 1.09 20.70 -5.46
N THR A 397 1.44 19.44 -5.33
CA THR A 397 2.81 18.94 -5.48
C THR A 397 3.07 18.28 -6.83
N LEU A 398 2.01 17.97 -7.58
CA LEU A 398 2.07 17.24 -8.85
C LEU A 398 1.05 17.81 -9.84
N ASP A 399 1.43 17.95 -11.10
CA ASP A 399 0.51 18.28 -12.19
C ASP A 399 -0.21 16.98 -12.66
N GLU A 400 -1.42 16.75 -12.11
CA GLU A 400 -2.21 15.55 -12.42
C GLU A 400 -2.51 15.44 -13.92
N LYS A 401 -2.78 16.56 -14.59
CA LYS A 401 -3.11 16.56 -16.02
C LYS A 401 -1.91 16.13 -16.85
N LEU A 402 -0.75 16.72 -16.59
CA LEU A 402 0.49 16.37 -17.29
C LEU A 402 0.85 14.90 -17.06
N ALA A 403 0.79 14.40 -15.81
CA ALA A 403 1.10 13.02 -15.49
C ALA A 403 0.21 12.01 -16.25
N LEU A 404 -1.09 12.31 -16.39
CA LEU A 404 -2.02 11.45 -17.13
C LEU A 404 -1.83 11.56 -18.67
N GLU A 405 -1.47 12.74 -19.20
CA GLU A 405 -1.12 12.92 -20.60
C GLU A 405 0.17 12.15 -20.97
N GLU A 406 1.19 12.21 -20.09
CA GLU A 406 2.43 11.42 -20.26
C GLU A 406 2.16 9.92 -20.20
N LEU A 407 1.29 9.46 -19.27
CA LEU A 407 0.88 8.06 -19.19
C LEU A 407 0.25 7.59 -20.51
N ASN A 408 -0.77 8.29 -21.01
CA ASN A 408 -1.44 7.94 -22.25
C ASN A 408 -0.49 7.90 -23.45
N SER A 409 0.42 8.88 -23.55
CA SER A 409 1.40 8.92 -24.64
C SER A 409 2.42 7.77 -24.55
N SER A 410 2.76 7.34 -23.32
CA SER A 410 3.72 6.26 -23.10
C SER A 410 3.12 4.88 -23.34
N VAL A 411 1.83 4.68 -23.07
CA VAL A 411 1.14 3.40 -23.26
C VAL A 411 1.21 2.93 -24.72
N GLU A 412 1.00 3.81 -25.69
CA GLU A 412 1.07 3.45 -27.11
C GLU A 412 2.44 2.86 -27.47
N SER A 413 3.53 3.52 -27.04
CA SER A 413 4.89 3.03 -27.31
C SER A 413 5.27 1.81 -26.46
N TYR A 414 4.71 1.68 -25.27
CA TYR A 414 4.95 0.55 -24.37
C TYR A 414 4.39 -0.76 -24.92
N TYR A 415 3.23 -0.71 -25.60
CA TYR A 415 2.56 -1.87 -26.19
C TYR A 415 2.89 -2.10 -27.66
N ASP A 416 3.65 -1.21 -28.32
CA ASP A 416 3.98 -1.34 -29.74
C ASP A 416 4.59 -2.72 -30.06
N GLY A 417 3.91 -3.50 -30.93
CA GLY A 417 4.32 -4.83 -31.36
C GLY A 417 4.13 -5.95 -30.31
N ILE A 418 3.32 -5.74 -29.26
CA ILE A 418 2.89 -6.80 -28.31
C ILE A 418 1.53 -7.42 -28.71
N GLU A 419 0.72 -6.75 -29.55
CA GLU A 419 -0.57 -7.24 -30.04
C GLU A 419 -0.45 -8.41 -31.01
#